data_cbb01ec5f5c338838ee21a1daa1b3b67
#
_entry.id   cbb01ec5f5c338838ee21a1daa1b3b67
#
_cell.length_a   1.000
_cell.length_b   1.000
_cell.length_c   1.000
_cell.angle_alpha   90.00
_cell.angle_beta   90.00
_cell.angle_gamma   90.00
#
_symmetry.space_group_name_H-M   'P 1'
#
loop_
_entity.id
_entity.type
_entity.pdbx_description
1 polymer ?
#
loop_
_entity_poly.entity_id
_entity_poly.type
_entity_poly.pdbx_seq_one_letter_code
_entity_poly.pdbx_strand_id
1 'polypeptide(L)'
;MHTERGGLYKGDSMKKIVECVPNFSEGRNEETIAAISQAIENTKGCTLLDVDAGKSTNRTVYTFVGDPESVVEGVLAAARVATARIDMRTHRGEHPRFGAMDVCPFVPVTGVTMAECVEISKKFAQRAAEELGVPFYLYEAAAVHDYRRHLPDLRQGEYEGLAERLKDPKWRPDYGPTEFVPNWGITATGARNFLIAYNVNILGTPNQAHRIALNLREAGRGEDQPGRLSAVKGMGWFVKEYNMAQVTVNLLDYRVTPIHVLFEEVKKEAEALKVGVAGSEIVGLVPLEALLMAAEYYIEKEKLFVYEEDQKIRLAVDRLGLSSVAQFTPQEKIIEYKVAEPPKEPLAGMTVRDFIEEIASRSSAPGGGSSSAAIAAIGVALGSMVAKLTHGVRKFERAQPHLEKVIPVLHDLTRRLIPMIDADTSAFNLYMEGLRMPKATEEERAARHAKMQAGLKEAIQVPLTTMRFSDNAWDGLAVVARHGNPASASDIQVGARALETGIWGAYQNVLINMRELEDERYKKEVLAEADLLLARAEEQCAEILAIIAGR
;
A
#
# COMPACT_ATOMS: atom_id res chain seq x y z
N MET A 1 3.48 -26.00 -12.35
CA MET A 1 2.15 -25.57 -12.80
C MET A 1 1.73 -24.42 -11.89
N HIS A 2 2.10 -23.20 -12.26
CA HIS A 2 1.67 -21.98 -11.57
C HIS A 2 0.30 -21.61 -12.13
N THR A 3 -0.72 -21.82 -11.33
CA THR A 3 -2.07 -21.31 -11.61
C THR A 3 -2.12 -19.83 -11.16
N GLU A 4 -2.31 -18.98 -12.14
CA GLU A 4 -2.67 -17.57 -11.99
C GLU A 4 -3.88 -17.42 -11.03
N ARG A 5 -3.63 -16.92 -9.83
CA ARG A 5 -4.65 -16.32 -8.96
C ARG A 5 -4.47 -14.81 -8.95
N GLY A 6 -4.52 -14.23 -10.13
CA GLY A 6 -4.59 -12.79 -10.34
C GLY A 6 -5.95 -12.44 -10.89
N GLY A 7 -6.76 -11.72 -10.11
CA GLY A 7 -7.91 -11.04 -10.67
C GLY A 7 -9.18 -11.17 -9.86
N LEU A 8 -9.42 -10.23 -8.95
CA LEU A 8 -10.76 -9.76 -8.57
C LEU A 8 -10.66 -8.52 -7.64
N TYR A 9 -9.92 -7.49 -8.07
CA TYR A 9 -10.10 -6.11 -7.63
C TYR A 9 -10.14 -5.22 -8.88
N LYS A 10 -11.26 -5.24 -9.59
CA LYS A 10 -11.65 -4.19 -10.53
C LYS A 10 -12.85 -3.49 -9.93
N GLY A 11 -12.60 -2.34 -9.26
CA GLY A 11 -13.69 -1.51 -8.78
C GLY A 11 -13.32 -0.51 -7.70
N ASP A 12 -12.06 -0.08 -7.62
CA ASP A 12 -11.63 1.22 -7.11
C ASP A 12 -10.29 1.50 -7.76
N SER A 13 -10.09 2.66 -8.36
CA SER A 13 -8.79 3.02 -8.89
C SER A 13 -7.84 3.10 -7.70
N MET A 14 -7.03 2.05 -7.48
CA MET A 14 -6.01 2.08 -6.44
C MET A 14 -5.30 3.42 -6.52
N LYS A 15 -5.24 4.16 -5.42
CA LYS A 15 -4.55 5.45 -5.34
C LYS A 15 -3.13 5.22 -5.86
N LYS A 16 -2.77 5.93 -6.94
CA LYS A 16 -1.43 5.85 -7.50
C LYS A 16 -0.47 6.56 -6.58
N ILE A 17 0.53 5.86 -6.04
CA ILE A 17 1.56 6.42 -5.17
C ILE A 17 2.92 6.20 -5.82
N VAL A 18 3.61 7.32 -6.10
CA VAL A 18 5.00 7.36 -6.54
C VAL A 18 5.83 7.99 -5.42
N GLU A 19 6.92 7.33 -5.05
CA GLU A 19 7.92 7.93 -4.18
C GLU A 19 8.97 8.64 -5.02
N CYS A 20 9.39 9.82 -4.59
CA CYS A 20 10.52 10.56 -5.15
C CYS A 20 11.56 10.79 -4.06
N VAL A 21 12.83 10.47 -4.37
CA VAL A 21 13.92 10.54 -3.40
C VAL A 21 15.05 11.43 -3.91
N PRO A 22 14.80 12.74 -4.13
CA PRO A 22 15.84 13.65 -4.59
C PRO A 22 16.91 13.86 -3.51
N ASN A 23 18.15 13.88 -3.95
CA ASN A 23 19.29 14.12 -3.11
C ASN A 23 19.97 15.42 -3.53
N PHE A 24 20.07 16.36 -2.62
CA PHE A 24 20.66 17.67 -2.87
C PHE A 24 22.04 17.79 -2.20
N SER A 25 22.96 18.47 -2.88
CA SER A 25 24.30 18.77 -2.38
C SER A 25 24.28 19.97 -1.43
N GLU A 26 23.60 19.81 -0.32
CA GLU A 26 23.53 20.72 0.83
C GLU A 26 23.11 19.92 2.08
N GLY A 27 23.91 19.93 3.11
CA GLY A 27 23.63 19.21 4.36
C GLY A 27 24.00 20.00 5.62
N ARG A 28 24.33 21.30 5.46
CA ARG A 28 24.84 22.16 6.54
C ARG A 28 24.01 23.41 6.74
N ASN A 29 23.48 23.99 5.68
CA ASN A 29 22.66 25.20 5.72
C ASN A 29 21.21 24.85 6.00
N GLU A 30 20.79 24.96 7.27
CA GLU A 30 19.45 24.62 7.75
C GLU A 30 18.35 25.42 7.07
N GLU A 31 18.61 26.69 6.70
CA GLU A 31 17.63 27.52 5.98
C GLU A 31 17.40 27.01 4.55
N THR A 32 18.43 26.54 3.87
CA THR A 32 18.30 25.95 2.54
C THR A 32 17.58 24.60 2.60
N ILE A 33 17.94 23.77 3.59
CA ILE A 33 17.28 22.48 3.83
C ILE A 33 15.79 22.69 4.11
N ALA A 34 15.46 23.61 5.01
CA ALA A 34 14.06 23.94 5.34
C ALA A 34 13.29 24.52 4.14
N ALA A 35 13.93 25.36 3.32
CA ALA A 35 13.29 25.96 2.14
C ALA A 35 12.95 24.90 1.07
N ILE A 36 13.81 23.89 0.88
CA ILE A 36 13.53 22.76 -0.03
C ILE A 36 12.39 21.90 0.53
N SER A 37 12.41 21.59 1.83
CA SER A 37 11.33 20.87 2.51
C SER A 37 9.99 21.56 2.32
N GLN A 38 9.94 22.86 2.59
CA GLN A 38 8.72 23.67 2.49
C GLN A 38 8.19 23.76 1.05
N ALA A 39 9.08 23.79 0.05
CA ALA A 39 8.67 23.78 -1.35
C ALA A 39 7.94 22.46 -1.73
N ILE A 40 8.40 21.33 -1.20
CA ILE A 40 7.74 20.02 -1.39
C ILE A 40 6.40 20.00 -0.64
N GLU A 41 6.38 20.37 0.64
CA GLU A 41 5.19 20.35 1.50
C GLU A 41 4.07 21.26 0.99
N ASN A 42 4.42 22.41 0.44
CA ASN A 42 3.46 23.36 -0.14
C ASN A 42 2.89 22.90 -1.50
N THR A 43 3.44 21.82 -2.09
CA THR A 43 2.93 21.30 -3.35
C THR A 43 1.72 20.40 -3.09
N LYS A 44 0.56 20.82 -3.61
CA LYS A 44 -0.68 20.06 -3.45
C LYS A 44 -0.53 18.64 -4.00
N GLY A 45 -0.94 17.64 -3.22
CA GLY A 45 -0.84 16.24 -3.60
C GLY A 45 0.50 15.57 -3.27
N CYS A 46 1.46 16.33 -2.72
CA CYS A 46 2.71 15.80 -2.17
C CYS A 46 2.64 15.66 -0.65
N THR A 47 3.30 14.63 -0.12
CA THR A 47 3.51 14.44 1.32
C THR A 47 4.99 14.19 1.55
N LEU A 48 5.66 15.09 2.26
CA LEU A 48 7.04 14.91 2.69
C LEU A 48 7.09 13.88 3.83
N LEU A 49 7.88 12.82 3.66
CA LEU A 49 7.93 11.70 4.60
C LEU A 49 9.18 11.75 5.48
N ASP A 50 10.32 12.16 4.91
CA ASP A 50 11.60 12.17 5.60
C ASP A 50 12.56 13.20 5.01
N VAL A 51 13.45 13.73 5.87
CA VAL A 51 14.53 14.66 5.51
C VAL A 51 15.79 14.24 6.28
N ASP A 52 16.73 13.59 5.60
CA ASP A 52 17.98 13.11 6.18
C ASP A 52 19.16 13.99 5.75
N ALA A 53 19.59 14.88 6.63
CA ALA A 53 20.66 15.85 6.41
C ALA A 53 22.00 15.37 6.98
N GLY A 54 22.95 15.06 6.11
CA GLY A 54 24.31 14.63 6.47
C GLY A 54 25.31 15.79 6.46
N LYS A 55 25.76 16.25 7.64
CA LYS A 55 26.71 17.37 7.75
C LYS A 55 28.11 17.05 7.20
N SER A 56 28.62 15.84 7.40
CA SER A 56 29.93 15.39 6.88
C SER A 56 29.90 15.20 5.36
N THR A 57 28.85 14.57 4.88
CA THR A 57 28.60 14.34 3.44
C THR A 57 28.22 15.63 2.71
N ASN A 58 27.76 16.64 3.43
CA ASN A 58 27.20 17.89 2.91
C ASN A 58 26.12 17.62 1.84
N ARG A 59 25.15 16.78 2.22
CA ARG A 59 24.11 16.24 1.36
C ARG A 59 22.84 16.00 2.17
N THR A 60 21.70 16.28 1.60
CA THR A 60 20.39 15.96 2.19
C THR A 60 19.59 15.09 1.24
N VAL A 61 19.03 14.03 1.78
CA VAL A 61 18.08 13.14 1.10
C VAL A 61 16.67 13.55 1.55
N TYR A 62 15.81 13.84 0.58
CA TYR A 62 14.39 14.07 0.84
C TYR A 62 13.61 12.88 0.33
N THR A 63 12.70 12.37 1.12
CA THR A 63 11.78 11.32 0.71
C THR A 63 10.37 11.87 0.76
N PHE A 64 9.70 11.93 -0.37
CA PHE A 64 8.31 12.35 -0.44
C PHE A 64 7.53 11.50 -1.44
N VAL A 65 6.21 11.51 -1.31
CA VAL A 65 5.30 10.78 -2.19
C VAL A 65 4.24 11.70 -2.74
N GLY A 66 3.66 11.29 -3.86
CA GLY A 66 2.51 11.93 -4.49
C GLY A 66 1.91 11.04 -5.58
N ASP A 67 0.83 11.50 -6.17
CA ASP A 67 0.37 10.95 -7.44
C ASP A 67 1.35 11.29 -8.58
N PRO A 68 1.25 10.62 -9.75
CA PRO A 68 2.19 10.82 -10.86
C PRO A 68 2.37 12.25 -11.35
N GLU A 69 1.37 13.13 -11.17
CA GLU A 69 1.45 14.53 -11.58
C GLU A 69 2.00 15.41 -10.46
N SER A 70 1.48 15.24 -9.26
CA SER A 70 1.90 16.01 -8.09
C SER A 70 3.37 15.80 -7.74
N VAL A 71 3.89 14.56 -7.88
CA VAL A 71 5.30 14.27 -7.57
C VAL A 71 6.27 15.03 -8.49
N VAL A 72 5.89 15.26 -9.76
CA VAL A 72 6.68 16.06 -10.70
C VAL A 72 6.67 17.54 -10.29
N GLU A 73 5.52 18.08 -9.91
CA GLU A 73 5.41 19.47 -9.42
C GLU A 73 6.23 19.67 -8.14
N GLY A 74 6.16 18.72 -7.20
CA GLY A 74 6.91 18.78 -5.94
C GLY A 74 8.42 18.83 -6.15
N VAL A 75 8.96 17.96 -6.99
CA VAL A 75 10.40 17.96 -7.27
C VAL A 75 10.84 19.17 -8.10
N LEU A 76 10.00 19.68 -8.99
CA LEU A 76 10.29 20.95 -9.71
C LEU A 76 10.32 22.14 -8.75
N ALA A 77 9.41 22.20 -7.79
CA ALA A 77 9.42 23.24 -6.76
C ALA A 77 10.72 23.18 -5.93
N ALA A 78 11.14 21.99 -5.51
CA ALA A 78 12.41 21.78 -4.82
C ALA A 78 13.62 22.17 -5.67
N ALA A 79 13.62 21.82 -6.96
CA ALA A 79 14.70 22.14 -7.90
C ALA A 79 14.84 23.67 -8.11
N ARG A 80 13.73 24.41 -8.18
CA ARG A 80 13.75 25.89 -8.25
C ARG A 80 14.44 26.51 -7.04
N VAL A 81 14.14 26.01 -5.83
CA VAL A 81 14.79 26.47 -4.60
C VAL A 81 16.28 26.13 -4.63
N ALA A 82 16.64 24.91 -5.05
CA ALA A 82 18.04 24.47 -5.12
C ALA A 82 18.86 25.31 -6.11
N THR A 83 18.30 25.63 -7.29
CA THR A 83 18.96 26.47 -8.30
C THR A 83 19.30 27.87 -7.75
N ALA A 84 18.45 28.40 -6.87
CA ALA A 84 18.65 29.73 -6.27
C ALA A 84 19.60 29.73 -5.05
N ARG A 85 19.78 28.58 -4.37
CA ARG A 85 20.45 28.54 -3.06
C ARG A 85 21.69 27.65 -3.01
N ILE A 86 21.86 26.70 -3.92
CA ILE A 86 23.01 25.80 -3.94
C ILE A 86 23.97 26.20 -5.05
N ASP A 87 25.26 26.36 -4.71
CA ASP A 87 26.32 26.67 -5.66
C ASP A 87 27.41 25.60 -5.60
N MET A 88 27.45 24.74 -6.61
CA MET A 88 28.41 23.63 -6.70
C MET A 88 29.87 24.08 -6.77
N ARG A 89 30.16 25.31 -7.19
CA ARG A 89 31.53 25.85 -7.24
C ARG A 89 32.19 25.91 -5.86
N THR A 90 31.38 26.11 -4.83
CA THR A 90 31.83 26.23 -3.43
C THR A 90 31.55 24.98 -2.60
N HIS A 91 30.77 24.04 -3.12
CA HIS A 91 30.36 22.84 -2.40
C HIS A 91 31.54 21.88 -2.12
N ARG A 92 31.64 21.38 -0.87
CA ARG A 92 32.57 20.35 -0.43
C ARG A 92 31.89 19.41 0.55
N GLY A 93 32.05 18.10 0.35
CA GLY A 93 31.52 17.03 1.20
C GLY A 93 32.25 15.71 0.94
N GLU A 94 32.12 14.76 1.83
CA GLU A 94 32.77 13.44 1.73
C GLU A 94 32.06 12.49 0.75
N HIS A 95 30.82 12.76 0.45
CA HIS A 95 30.02 11.91 -0.44
C HIS A 95 30.28 12.28 -1.92
N PRO A 96 30.50 11.28 -2.81
CA PRO A 96 30.60 11.51 -4.25
C PRO A 96 29.35 12.22 -4.81
N ARG A 97 29.56 13.27 -5.59
CA ARG A 97 28.47 14.08 -6.18
C ARG A 97 28.91 14.73 -7.49
N PHE A 98 27.93 15.09 -8.30
CA PHE A 98 28.19 15.79 -9.57
C PHE A 98 27.16 16.88 -9.91
N GLY A 99 26.19 17.15 -9.02
CA GLY A 99 25.22 18.21 -9.20
C GLY A 99 24.60 18.75 -7.93
N ALA A 100 24.01 19.94 -7.99
CA ALA A 100 23.27 20.55 -6.89
C ALA A 100 22.06 19.69 -6.45
N MET A 101 21.25 19.21 -7.41
CA MET A 101 20.46 18.01 -7.27
C MET A 101 21.29 16.90 -7.92
N ASP A 102 21.88 16.06 -7.11
CA ASP A 102 22.80 15.04 -7.57
C ASP A 102 22.05 13.86 -8.22
N VAL A 103 20.99 13.38 -7.56
CA VAL A 103 20.15 12.29 -8.09
C VAL A 103 18.70 12.50 -7.70
N CYS A 104 17.79 12.13 -8.61
CA CYS A 104 16.34 12.21 -8.42
C CYS A 104 15.65 10.96 -8.98
N PRO A 105 15.54 9.87 -8.20
CA PRO A 105 14.80 8.68 -8.60
C PRO A 105 13.31 8.80 -8.33
N PHE A 106 12.51 8.19 -9.22
CA PHE A 106 11.11 7.90 -9.03
C PHE A 106 10.93 6.40 -8.81
N VAL A 107 10.14 6.05 -7.82
CA VAL A 107 10.00 4.68 -7.32
C VAL A 107 8.52 4.31 -7.30
N PRO A 108 8.09 3.21 -7.95
CA PRO A 108 6.72 2.74 -7.88
C PRO A 108 6.42 2.19 -6.48
N VAL A 109 5.38 2.71 -5.81
CA VAL A 109 4.94 2.21 -4.50
C VAL A 109 3.63 1.43 -4.68
N THR A 110 2.53 2.09 -5.04
CA THR A 110 1.22 1.46 -5.17
C THR A 110 0.51 1.94 -6.43
N GLY A 111 -0.10 1.02 -7.18
CA GLY A 111 -0.91 1.34 -8.36
C GLY A 111 -0.16 1.96 -9.55
N VAL A 112 1.18 1.94 -9.53
CA VAL A 112 2.05 2.52 -10.58
C VAL A 112 3.09 1.49 -11.00
N THR A 113 3.35 1.42 -12.29
CA THR A 113 4.36 0.53 -12.88
C THR A 113 5.72 1.21 -13.00
N MET A 114 6.79 0.41 -13.14
CA MET A 114 8.14 0.92 -13.44
C MET A 114 8.16 1.73 -14.75
N ALA A 115 7.44 1.29 -15.77
CA ALA A 115 7.36 2.01 -17.05
C ALA A 115 6.71 3.39 -16.89
N GLU A 116 5.65 3.52 -16.06
CA GLU A 116 5.07 4.82 -15.74
C GLU A 116 6.07 5.71 -14.98
N CYS A 117 6.84 5.17 -14.04
CA CYS A 117 7.88 5.93 -13.34
C CYS A 117 9.02 6.40 -14.29
N VAL A 118 9.37 5.61 -15.30
CA VAL A 118 10.30 6.04 -16.36
C VAL A 118 9.76 7.25 -17.10
N GLU A 119 8.49 7.25 -17.49
CA GLU A 119 7.88 8.40 -18.18
C GLU A 119 7.76 9.64 -17.26
N ILE A 120 7.48 9.44 -15.98
CA ILE A 120 7.50 10.50 -14.97
C ILE A 120 8.89 11.13 -14.88
N SER A 121 9.96 10.33 -14.82
CA SER A 121 11.33 10.82 -14.76
C SER A 121 11.75 11.62 -16.00
N LYS A 122 11.33 11.19 -17.18
CA LYS A 122 11.54 11.92 -18.46
C LYS A 122 10.79 13.25 -18.47
N LYS A 123 9.51 13.24 -18.07
CA LYS A 123 8.69 14.46 -17.96
C LYS A 123 9.33 15.47 -17.00
N PHE A 124 9.83 15.01 -15.85
CA PHE A 124 10.55 15.85 -14.92
C PHE A 124 11.82 16.43 -15.54
N ALA A 125 12.69 15.58 -16.13
CA ALA A 125 13.94 16.01 -16.73
C ALA A 125 13.71 17.05 -17.85
N GLN A 126 12.75 16.81 -18.73
CA GLN A 126 12.40 17.74 -19.81
C GLN A 126 11.96 19.09 -19.26
N ARG A 127 11.00 19.09 -18.33
CA ARG A 127 10.48 20.34 -17.76
C ARG A 127 11.53 21.10 -16.96
N ALA A 128 12.31 20.41 -16.13
CA ALA A 128 13.36 21.07 -15.36
C ALA A 128 14.48 21.63 -16.27
N ALA A 129 14.84 20.94 -17.34
CA ALA A 129 15.78 21.45 -18.32
C ALA A 129 15.26 22.72 -19.04
N GLU A 130 13.99 22.73 -19.45
CA GLU A 130 13.34 23.88 -20.11
C GLU A 130 13.17 25.07 -19.15
N GLU A 131 12.73 24.82 -17.90
CA GLU A 131 12.41 25.87 -16.94
C GLU A 131 13.65 26.45 -16.24
N LEU A 132 14.66 25.61 -15.94
CA LEU A 132 15.81 25.98 -15.10
C LEU A 132 17.13 26.06 -15.89
N GLY A 133 17.17 25.59 -17.11
CA GLY A 133 18.38 25.59 -17.94
C GLY A 133 19.47 24.66 -17.39
N VAL A 134 19.11 23.52 -16.79
CA VAL A 134 20.04 22.57 -16.15
C VAL A 134 20.05 21.21 -16.87
N PRO A 135 21.22 20.53 -16.91
CA PRO A 135 21.36 19.29 -17.67
C PRO A 135 21.01 18.05 -16.85
N PHE A 136 20.50 17.01 -17.55
CA PHE A 136 20.11 15.72 -16.97
C PHE A 136 20.66 14.53 -17.72
N TYR A 137 21.08 13.51 -16.96
CA TYR A 137 21.24 12.14 -17.44
C TYR A 137 20.08 11.28 -16.99
N LEU A 138 19.63 10.38 -17.88
CA LEU A 138 18.71 9.30 -17.53
C LEU A 138 19.51 8.08 -17.01
N TYR A 139 19.06 7.47 -15.90
CA TYR A 139 19.75 6.35 -15.29
C TYR A 139 18.80 5.23 -14.86
N GLU A 140 19.33 4.10 -14.38
CA GLU A 140 18.62 2.88 -14.01
C GLU A 140 17.62 2.44 -15.10
N ALA A 141 16.33 2.23 -14.77
CA ALA A 141 15.33 1.79 -15.73
C ALA A 141 15.07 2.79 -16.86
N ALA A 142 15.38 4.07 -16.66
CA ALA A 142 15.24 5.11 -17.68
C ALA A 142 16.48 5.28 -18.56
N ALA A 143 17.60 4.61 -18.25
CA ALA A 143 18.86 4.78 -18.96
C ALA A 143 18.74 4.53 -20.47
N VAL A 144 19.21 5.50 -21.28
CA VAL A 144 19.23 5.37 -22.75
C VAL A 144 20.43 4.51 -23.20
N HIS A 145 21.52 4.52 -22.43
CA HIS A 145 22.75 3.81 -22.74
C HIS A 145 23.22 2.98 -21.55
N ASP A 146 23.64 1.74 -21.77
CA ASP A 146 24.06 0.83 -20.70
C ASP A 146 25.23 1.36 -19.86
N TYR A 147 26.20 2.06 -20.48
CA TYR A 147 27.34 2.66 -19.76
C TYR A 147 26.96 3.83 -18.83
N ARG A 148 25.70 4.28 -18.88
CA ARG A 148 25.13 5.32 -17.99
C ARG A 148 24.02 4.78 -17.10
N ARG A 149 23.85 3.46 -17.04
CA ARG A 149 22.77 2.83 -16.26
C ARG A 149 22.97 3.02 -14.77
N HIS A 150 24.19 2.84 -14.29
CA HIS A 150 24.46 2.84 -12.86
C HIS A 150 25.05 4.17 -12.37
N LEU A 151 24.57 4.63 -11.24
CA LEU A 151 24.94 5.91 -10.65
C LEU A 151 26.45 6.05 -10.38
N PRO A 152 27.23 5.02 -9.95
CA PRO A 152 28.66 5.11 -9.81
C PRO A 152 29.38 5.45 -11.13
N ASP A 153 28.92 4.92 -12.27
CA ASP A 153 29.51 5.18 -13.57
C ASP A 153 29.27 6.64 -14.00
N LEU A 154 28.07 7.15 -13.71
CA LEU A 154 27.72 8.55 -13.95
C LEU A 154 28.53 9.52 -13.09
N ARG A 155 28.85 9.14 -11.85
CA ARG A 155 29.61 9.96 -10.90
C ARG A 155 31.13 9.90 -11.10
N GLN A 156 31.64 9.05 -12.01
CA GLN A 156 33.08 8.94 -12.23
C GLN A 156 33.69 10.30 -12.57
N GLY A 157 34.71 10.72 -11.81
CA GLY A 157 35.33 12.04 -11.92
C GLY A 157 34.57 13.17 -11.19
N GLU A 158 33.41 12.87 -10.63
CA GLU A 158 32.57 13.77 -9.83
C GLU A 158 32.28 15.12 -10.52
N TYR A 159 31.91 16.14 -9.74
CA TYR A 159 31.64 17.49 -10.25
C TYR A 159 32.89 18.10 -10.91
N GLU A 160 34.06 17.85 -10.35
CA GLU A 160 35.34 18.40 -10.81
C GLU A 160 35.73 17.92 -12.21
N GLY A 161 35.33 16.72 -12.59
CA GLY A 161 35.58 16.15 -13.91
C GLY A 161 34.56 16.50 -14.98
N LEU A 162 33.43 17.12 -14.63
CA LEU A 162 32.32 17.34 -15.56
C LEU A 162 32.67 18.24 -16.75
N ALA A 163 33.38 19.33 -16.51
CA ALA A 163 33.74 20.30 -17.56
C ALA A 163 34.56 19.66 -18.70
N GLU A 164 35.42 18.69 -18.37
CA GLU A 164 36.20 17.96 -19.35
C GLU A 164 35.37 16.84 -19.98
N ARG A 165 34.61 16.10 -19.16
CA ARG A 165 33.79 14.97 -19.62
C ARG A 165 32.71 15.38 -20.63
N LEU A 166 32.08 16.55 -20.44
CA LEU A 166 31.04 17.06 -21.35
C LEU A 166 31.57 17.47 -22.73
N LYS A 167 32.90 17.57 -22.93
CA LYS A 167 33.51 17.76 -24.24
C LYS A 167 33.42 16.50 -25.10
N ASP A 168 33.33 15.32 -24.49
CA ASP A 168 33.14 14.06 -25.21
C ASP A 168 31.65 13.90 -25.60
N PRO A 169 31.34 13.79 -26.91
CA PRO A 169 29.96 13.60 -27.39
C PRO A 169 29.23 12.41 -26.77
N LYS A 170 29.96 11.39 -26.30
CA LYS A 170 29.43 10.23 -25.59
C LYS A 170 28.71 10.62 -24.30
N TRP A 171 29.15 11.71 -23.67
CA TRP A 171 28.62 12.19 -22.39
C TRP A 171 27.65 13.37 -22.54
N ARG A 172 27.11 13.58 -23.75
CA ARG A 172 26.07 14.57 -23.95
C ARG A 172 24.85 14.28 -23.06
N PRO A 173 24.32 15.28 -22.34
CA PRO A 173 23.11 15.14 -21.54
C PRO A 173 21.91 14.66 -22.37
N ASP A 174 21.01 13.91 -21.76
CA ASP A 174 19.77 13.47 -22.39
C ASP A 174 18.77 14.61 -22.51
N TYR A 175 18.81 15.56 -21.55
CA TYR A 175 18.00 16.79 -21.54
C TYR A 175 18.84 17.97 -21.08
N GLY A 176 18.50 19.17 -21.56
CA GLY A 176 19.12 20.43 -21.16
C GLY A 176 20.39 20.78 -21.92
N PRO A 177 21.14 21.80 -21.43
CA PRO A 177 22.32 22.31 -22.12
C PRO A 177 23.46 21.28 -22.17
N THR A 178 24.20 21.32 -23.26
CA THR A 178 25.42 20.49 -23.46
C THR A 178 26.66 21.12 -22.84
N GLU A 179 26.62 22.43 -22.60
CA GLU A 179 27.67 23.16 -21.94
C GLU A 179 27.63 22.89 -20.41
N PHE A 180 28.80 22.96 -19.80
CA PHE A 180 28.91 22.83 -18.35
C PHE A 180 28.23 23.99 -17.64
N VAL A 181 27.33 23.68 -16.70
CA VAL A 181 26.62 24.65 -15.84
C VAL A 181 27.28 24.70 -14.45
N PRO A 182 28.18 25.66 -14.17
CA PRO A 182 29.08 25.60 -13.02
C PRO A 182 28.39 25.63 -11.65
N ASN A 183 27.29 26.39 -11.51
CA ASN A 183 26.55 26.49 -10.25
C ASN A 183 25.70 25.24 -9.97
N TRP A 184 25.35 24.47 -11.00
CA TRP A 184 24.48 23.29 -10.89
C TRP A 184 25.22 21.97 -11.02
N GLY A 185 26.11 21.84 -11.99
CA GLY A 185 26.67 20.56 -12.42
C GLY A 185 25.70 19.80 -13.35
N ILE A 186 25.38 18.55 -13.04
CA ILE A 186 24.41 17.72 -13.76
C ILE A 186 23.61 16.86 -12.80
N THR A 187 22.37 16.52 -13.16
CA THR A 187 21.49 15.68 -12.34
C THR A 187 21.27 14.32 -13.02
N ALA A 188 21.34 13.22 -12.27
CA ALA A 188 20.82 11.93 -12.71
C ALA A 188 19.36 11.79 -12.28
N THR A 189 18.45 11.50 -13.23
CA THR A 189 17.07 11.16 -12.91
C THR A 189 16.65 9.89 -13.61
N GLY A 190 15.70 9.15 -13.03
CA GLY A 190 15.27 7.87 -13.59
C GLY A 190 14.28 7.16 -12.68
N ALA A 191 14.05 5.90 -12.98
CA ALA A 191 13.17 5.05 -12.19
C ALA A 191 13.93 3.83 -11.69
N ARG A 192 13.69 3.44 -10.43
CA ARG A 192 14.28 2.26 -9.81
C ARG A 192 13.28 1.56 -8.90
N ASN A 193 13.56 0.32 -8.57
CA ASN A 193 12.80 -0.39 -7.56
C ASN A 193 12.96 0.26 -6.17
N PHE A 194 12.01 -0.02 -5.29
CA PHE A 194 12.10 0.42 -3.91
C PHE A 194 13.29 -0.26 -3.24
N LEU A 195 14.19 0.54 -2.69
CA LEU A 195 15.34 0.07 -1.96
C LEU A 195 15.00 0.04 -0.46
N ILE A 196 15.11 -1.13 0.17
CA ILE A 196 14.95 -1.25 1.61
C ILE A 196 16.34 -1.38 2.23
N ALA A 197 16.73 -0.39 3.05
CA ALA A 197 17.90 -0.49 3.90
C ALA A 197 17.54 -1.33 5.13
N TYR A 198 18.15 -2.49 5.25
CA TYR A 198 17.79 -3.50 6.25
C TYR A 198 19.04 -4.04 6.94
N ASN A 199 19.02 -4.05 8.26
CA ASN A 199 20.13 -4.46 9.09
C ASN A 199 19.74 -5.63 9.99
N VAL A 200 20.58 -6.66 10.05
CA VAL A 200 20.41 -7.78 10.98
C VAL A 200 21.51 -7.75 12.03
N ASN A 201 21.12 -7.66 13.30
CA ASN A 201 22.02 -7.57 14.44
C ASN A 201 22.43 -8.96 14.90
N ILE A 202 23.74 -9.19 15.05
CA ILE A 202 24.29 -10.45 15.53
C ILE A 202 25.19 -10.24 16.76
N LEU A 203 25.18 -11.22 17.65
CA LEU A 203 26.03 -11.27 18.84
C LEU A 203 27.40 -11.86 18.47
N GLY A 204 28.10 -11.17 17.57
CA GLY A 204 29.36 -11.61 16.99
C GLY A 204 30.31 -10.47 16.70
N THR A 205 31.35 -10.74 15.92
CA THR A 205 32.36 -9.77 15.52
C THR A 205 32.03 -9.11 14.18
N PRO A 206 32.59 -7.91 13.87
CA PRO A 206 32.44 -7.29 12.55
C PRO A 206 32.88 -8.20 11.40
N ASN A 207 33.93 -8.99 11.60
CA ASN A 207 34.43 -9.93 10.60
C ASN A 207 33.45 -11.07 10.33
N GLN A 208 32.73 -11.56 11.35
CA GLN A 208 31.68 -12.55 11.18
C GLN A 208 30.48 -11.95 10.43
N ALA A 209 30.05 -10.75 10.80
CA ALA A 209 28.99 -10.03 10.07
C ALA A 209 29.38 -9.80 8.60
N HIS A 210 30.61 -9.38 8.35
CA HIS A 210 31.10 -9.17 6.98
C HIS A 210 31.17 -10.47 6.19
N ARG A 211 31.62 -11.58 6.83
CA ARG A 211 31.61 -12.91 6.20
C ARG A 211 30.20 -13.34 5.78
N ILE A 212 29.20 -13.12 6.63
CA ILE A 212 27.79 -13.40 6.31
C ILE A 212 27.35 -12.56 5.12
N ALA A 213 27.62 -11.25 5.15
CA ALA A 213 27.27 -10.35 4.05
C ALA A 213 27.88 -10.78 2.71
N LEU A 214 29.15 -11.22 2.72
CA LEU A 214 29.84 -11.73 1.52
C LEU A 214 29.23 -13.03 0.98
N ASN A 215 28.70 -13.89 1.84
CA ASN A 215 28.03 -15.13 1.42
C ASN A 215 26.66 -14.86 0.79
N LEU A 216 26.01 -13.76 1.19
CA LEU A 216 24.63 -13.48 0.80
C LEU A 216 24.51 -12.47 -0.33
N ARG A 217 25.28 -11.38 -0.32
CA ARG A 217 25.17 -10.30 -1.33
C ARG A 217 25.46 -10.80 -2.74
N GLU A 218 24.79 -10.27 -3.74
CA GLU A 218 24.90 -10.72 -5.14
C GLU A 218 26.34 -10.79 -5.65
N ALA A 219 27.13 -9.74 -5.44
CA ALA A 219 28.53 -9.70 -5.88
C ALA A 219 29.44 -10.69 -5.13
N GLY A 220 28.99 -11.26 -4.00
CA GLY A 220 29.77 -12.22 -3.22
C GLY A 220 31.16 -11.72 -2.87
N ARG A 221 32.18 -12.55 -3.17
CA ARG A 221 33.63 -12.24 -3.07
C ARG A 221 34.26 -11.89 -4.41
N GLY A 222 33.47 -11.73 -5.45
CA GLY A 222 33.87 -11.50 -6.83
C GLY A 222 33.19 -12.45 -7.81
N GLU A 223 33.47 -12.31 -9.08
CA GLU A 223 32.83 -13.07 -10.17
C GLU A 223 32.92 -14.59 -10.01
N ASP A 224 34.05 -15.08 -9.50
CA ASP A 224 34.29 -16.51 -9.26
C ASP A 224 33.56 -17.06 -8.03
N GLN A 225 33.07 -16.21 -7.14
CA GLN A 225 32.40 -16.57 -5.90
C GLN A 225 31.21 -15.65 -5.62
N PRO A 226 30.15 -15.67 -6.45
CA PRO A 226 28.97 -14.88 -6.22
C PRO A 226 28.25 -15.29 -4.93
N GLY A 227 27.50 -14.38 -4.35
CA GLY A 227 26.66 -14.69 -3.20
C GLY A 227 25.35 -15.36 -3.61
N ARG A 228 24.58 -15.80 -2.62
CA ARG A 228 23.37 -16.61 -2.86
C ARG A 228 22.13 -15.81 -3.22
N LEU A 229 22.09 -14.51 -2.92
CA LEU A 229 20.89 -13.68 -3.06
C LEU A 229 21.09 -12.62 -4.14
N SER A 230 20.17 -12.58 -5.10
CA SER A 230 20.12 -11.56 -6.14
C SER A 230 19.51 -10.27 -5.61
N ALA A 231 19.84 -9.13 -6.25
CA ALA A 231 19.36 -7.80 -5.87
C ALA A 231 19.68 -7.40 -4.41
N VAL A 232 20.81 -7.89 -3.88
CA VAL A 232 21.30 -7.61 -2.52
C VAL A 232 22.70 -7.02 -2.56
N LYS A 233 22.88 -5.86 -1.96
CA LYS A 233 24.18 -5.30 -1.62
C LYS A 233 24.34 -5.31 -0.10
N GLY A 234 25.54 -5.61 0.41
CA GLY A 234 25.72 -5.67 1.86
C GLY A 234 27.17 -5.73 2.29
N MET A 235 27.35 -5.39 3.56
CA MET A 235 28.62 -5.46 4.28
C MET A 235 28.36 -5.76 5.76
N GLY A 236 29.41 -6.07 6.50
CA GLY A 236 29.34 -6.21 7.94
C GLY A 236 30.17 -5.13 8.63
N TRP A 237 29.68 -4.63 9.72
CA TRP A 237 30.34 -3.62 10.55
C TRP A 237 29.98 -3.78 12.02
N PHE A 238 30.43 -2.85 12.89
CA PHE A 238 30.11 -2.83 14.30
C PHE A 238 29.44 -1.52 14.69
N VAL A 239 28.28 -1.62 15.32
CA VAL A 239 27.52 -0.47 15.82
C VAL A 239 27.82 -0.30 17.31
N LYS A 240 28.55 0.75 17.64
CA LYS A 240 29.01 1.01 19.03
C LYS A 240 27.82 1.30 19.96
N GLU A 241 26.81 2.00 19.46
CA GLU A 241 25.61 2.39 20.20
C GLU A 241 24.82 1.17 20.69
N TYR A 242 24.81 0.09 19.91
CA TYR A 242 24.11 -1.15 20.24
C TYR A 242 25.03 -2.20 20.85
N ASN A 243 26.35 -1.97 20.81
CA ASN A 243 27.40 -2.95 21.17
C ASN A 243 27.19 -4.30 20.43
N MET A 244 26.85 -4.25 19.16
CA MET A 244 26.58 -5.42 18.32
C MET A 244 27.23 -5.29 16.95
N ALA A 245 27.58 -6.44 16.36
CA ALA A 245 27.91 -6.50 14.95
C ALA A 245 26.64 -6.55 14.10
N GLN A 246 26.71 -5.97 12.92
CA GLN A 246 25.53 -5.79 12.07
C GLN A 246 25.84 -6.25 10.64
N VAL A 247 24.96 -7.10 10.10
CA VAL A 247 24.91 -7.42 8.68
C VAL A 247 24.00 -6.36 8.04
N THR A 248 24.63 -5.34 7.46
CA THR A 248 23.94 -4.22 6.81
C THR A 248 23.73 -4.55 5.35
N VAL A 249 22.50 -4.43 4.87
CA VAL A 249 22.15 -4.72 3.49
C VAL A 249 21.20 -3.68 2.91
N ASN A 250 21.34 -3.49 1.59
CA ASN A 250 20.34 -2.84 0.76
C ASN A 250 19.67 -3.91 -0.10
N LEU A 251 18.37 -4.12 0.11
CA LEU A 251 17.53 -4.89 -0.78
C LEU A 251 17.14 -3.98 -1.95
N LEU A 252 17.72 -4.22 -3.12
CA LEU A 252 17.52 -3.39 -4.32
C LEU A 252 16.17 -3.65 -4.98
N ASP A 253 15.63 -4.84 -4.73
CA ASP A 253 14.28 -5.26 -5.12
C ASP A 253 13.78 -6.31 -4.11
N TYR A 254 12.88 -5.91 -3.22
CA TYR A 254 12.32 -6.80 -2.20
C TYR A 254 11.37 -7.87 -2.78
N ARG A 255 10.95 -7.75 -4.05
CA ARG A 255 10.18 -8.78 -4.74
C ARG A 255 11.08 -9.90 -5.25
N VAL A 256 12.34 -9.59 -5.57
CA VAL A 256 13.36 -10.58 -5.94
C VAL A 256 13.93 -11.26 -4.70
N THR A 257 14.35 -10.47 -3.71
CA THR A 257 14.81 -10.97 -2.41
C THR A 257 14.01 -10.30 -1.29
N PRO A 258 12.93 -10.96 -0.81
CA PRO A 258 12.12 -10.45 0.29
C PRO A 258 12.89 -10.35 1.62
N ILE A 259 12.42 -9.45 2.50
CA ILE A 259 13.05 -9.20 3.81
C ILE A 259 13.21 -10.50 4.62
N HIS A 260 12.15 -11.34 4.66
CA HIS A 260 12.16 -12.60 5.40
C HIS A 260 13.15 -13.62 4.83
N VAL A 261 13.36 -13.63 3.51
CA VAL A 261 14.35 -14.52 2.87
C VAL A 261 15.74 -14.14 3.31
N LEU A 262 16.09 -12.85 3.27
CA LEU A 262 17.37 -12.38 3.76
C LEU A 262 17.56 -12.69 5.26
N PHE A 263 16.54 -12.42 6.08
CA PHE A 263 16.62 -12.66 7.53
C PHE A 263 16.86 -14.13 7.87
N GLU A 264 16.12 -15.05 7.24
CA GLU A 264 16.29 -16.49 7.43
C GLU A 264 17.64 -16.98 6.94
N GLU A 265 18.18 -16.44 5.84
CA GLU A 265 19.52 -16.78 5.36
C GLU A 265 20.62 -16.25 6.31
N VAL A 266 20.46 -15.04 6.86
CA VAL A 266 21.39 -14.53 7.91
C VAL A 266 21.34 -15.43 9.15
N LYS A 267 20.15 -15.89 9.57
CA LYS A 267 20.03 -16.84 10.70
C LYS A 267 20.78 -18.14 10.45
N LYS A 268 20.65 -18.73 9.26
CA LYS A 268 21.39 -19.95 8.88
C LYS A 268 22.90 -19.75 8.92
N GLU A 269 23.39 -18.63 8.38
CA GLU A 269 24.82 -18.31 8.42
C GLU A 269 25.33 -18.07 9.86
N ALA A 270 24.53 -17.36 10.67
CA ALA A 270 24.84 -17.09 12.07
C ALA A 270 24.90 -18.41 12.88
N GLU A 271 23.94 -19.32 12.66
CA GLU A 271 23.92 -20.65 13.27
C GLU A 271 25.18 -21.46 12.90
N ALA A 272 25.57 -21.47 11.62
CA ALA A 272 26.80 -22.13 11.16
C ALA A 272 28.07 -21.57 11.82
N LEU A 273 28.06 -20.27 12.18
CA LEU A 273 29.14 -19.60 12.90
C LEU A 273 28.99 -19.68 14.43
N LYS A 274 27.92 -20.29 14.93
CA LYS A 274 27.54 -20.38 16.35
C LYS A 274 27.44 -19.01 17.03
N VAL A 275 26.89 -18.02 16.30
CA VAL A 275 26.57 -16.67 16.82
C VAL A 275 25.06 -16.47 16.86
N GLY A 276 24.59 -15.74 17.86
CA GLY A 276 23.16 -15.42 18.00
C GLY A 276 22.73 -14.27 17.10
N VAL A 277 21.49 -14.31 16.61
CA VAL A 277 20.82 -13.17 15.99
C VAL A 277 20.01 -12.47 17.06
N ALA A 278 20.22 -11.16 17.26
CA ALA A 278 19.55 -10.35 18.28
C ALA A 278 18.26 -9.69 17.77
N GLY A 279 18.04 -9.69 16.46
CA GLY A 279 16.91 -9.08 15.78
C GLY A 279 17.36 -8.31 14.55
N SER A 280 16.54 -7.38 14.10
CA SER A 280 16.82 -6.58 12.91
C SER A 280 16.23 -5.17 13.00
N GLU A 281 16.55 -4.33 12.03
CA GLU A 281 15.95 -3.01 11.88
C GLU A 281 15.79 -2.63 10.41
N ILE A 282 14.73 -1.89 10.11
CA ILE A 282 14.55 -1.21 8.83
C ILE A 282 14.96 0.25 9.03
N VAL A 283 15.91 0.71 8.22
CA VAL A 283 16.35 2.10 8.20
C VAL A 283 15.50 2.88 7.20
N GLY A 284 14.83 3.94 7.68
CA GLY A 284 13.89 4.71 6.87
C GLY A 284 12.52 4.02 6.75
N LEU A 285 11.93 4.10 5.57
CA LEU A 285 10.56 3.67 5.29
C LEU A 285 10.51 2.31 4.58
N VAL A 286 9.35 1.65 4.65
CA VAL A 286 9.11 0.35 4.02
C VAL A 286 7.72 0.30 3.38
N PRO A 287 7.55 -0.30 2.18
CA PRO A 287 6.25 -0.56 1.62
C PRO A 287 5.47 -1.61 2.44
N LEU A 288 4.18 -1.41 2.57
CA LEU A 288 3.27 -2.36 3.26
C LEU A 288 3.40 -3.78 2.69
N GLU A 289 3.46 -3.91 1.35
CA GLU A 289 3.61 -5.18 0.65
C GLU A 289 4.82 -5.99 1.16
N ALA A 290 5.95 -5.35 1.42
CA ALA A 290 7.17 -6.03 1.89
C ALA A 290 7.00 -6.70 3.26
N LEU A 291 6.23 -6.08 4.17
CA LEU A 291 5.90 -6.65 5.47
C LEU A 291 4.80 -7.71 5.37
N LEU A 292 3.81 -7.52 4.52
CA LEU A 292 2.78 -8.53 4.27
C LEU A 292 3.38 -9.80 3.67
N MET A 293 4.33 -9.70 2.72
CA MET A 293 5.08 -10.84 2.19
C MET A 293 5.80 -11.62 3.30
N ALA A 294 6.40 -10.92 4.26
CA ALA A 294 7.05 -11.55 5.40
C ALA A 294 6.03 -12.23 6.33
N ALA A 295 4.91 -11.58 6.60
CA ALA A 295 3.84 -12.15 7.41
C ALA A 295 3.27 -13.44 6.79
N GLU A 296 2.93 -13.42 5.49
CA GLU A 296 2.41 -14.59 4.78
C GLU A 296 3.39 -15.77 4.81
N TYR A 297 4.69 -15.50 4.63
CA TYR A 297 5.71 -16.54 4.75
C TYR A 297 5.68 -17.22 6.14
N TYR A 298 5.61 -16.44 7.24
CA TYR A 298 5.57 -17.00 8.57
C TYR A 298 4.24 -17.67 8.91
N ILE A 299 3.12 -17.15 8.40
CA ILE A 299 1.80 -17.79 8.53
C ILE A 299 1.84 -19.18 7.90
N GLU A 300 2.37 -19.30 6.68
CA GLU A 300 2.47 -20.59 5.98
C GLU A 300 3.46 -21.55 6.67
N LYS A 301 4.66 -21.05 7.02
CA LYS A 301 5.73 -21.81 7.66
C LYS A 301 5.31 -22.40 9.01
N GLU A 302 4.60 -21.61 9.83
CA GLU A 302 4.21 -21.96 11.19
C GLU A 302 2.75 -22.45 11.28
N LYS A 303 2.03 -22.47 10.15
CA LYS A 303 0.60 -22.84 10.04
C LYS A 303 -0.29 -22.01 10.99
N LEU A 304 -0.08 -20.71 10.98
CA LEU A 304 -0.78 -19.77 11.86
C LEU A 304 -2.13 -19.37 11.28
N PHE A 305 -3.04 -19.01 12.17
CA PHE A 305 -4.38 -18.55 11.86
C PHE A 305 -4.46 -17.04 12.09
N VAL A 306 -3.89 -16.26 11.18
CA VAL A 306 -3.79 -14.80 11.25
C VAL A 306 -4.33 -14.20 9.96
N TYR A 307 -5.41 -13.42 10.05
CA TYR A 307 -6.10 -12.84 8.88
C TYR A 307 -6.08 -11.31 8.85
N GLU A 308 -6.18 -10.67 10.02
CA GLU A 308 -6.24 -9.22 10.14
C GLU A 308 -4.91 -8.58 9.75
N GLU A 309 -4.93 -7.49 8.98
CA GLU A 309 -3.72 -6.83 8.47
C GLU A 309 -2.81 -6.33 9.59
N ASP A 310 -3.39 -5.73 10.65
CA ASP A 310 -2.65 -5.28 11.82
C ASP A 310 -1.93 -6.43 12.55
N GLN A 311 -2.58 -7.61 12.65
CA GLN A 311 -1.98 -8.81 13.22
C GLN A 311 -0.89 -9.39 12.31
N LYS A 312 -1.06 -9.34 10.98
CA LYS A 312 -0.02 -9.72 10.02
C LYS A 312 1.21 -8.83 10.16
N ILE A 313 1.02 -7.52 10.22
CA ILE A 313 2.11 -6.58 10.46
C ILE A 313 2.78 -6.85 11.81
N ARG A 314 2.00 -7.06 12.87
CA ARG A 314 2.53 -7.41 14.18
C ARG A 314 3.37 -8.69 14.13
N LEU A 315 2.89 -9.73 13.43
CA LEU A 315 3.62 -10.98 13.22
C LEU A 315 4.95 -10.74 12.50
N ALA A 316 4.95 -9.98 11.40
CA ALA A 316 6.17 -9.66 10.67
C ALA A 316 7.18 -8.93 11.55
N VAL A 317 6.74 -7.91 12.29
CA VAL A 317 7.58 -7.15 13.24
C VAL A 317 8.22 -8.07 14.28
N ASP A 318 7.46 -8.99 14.84
CA ASP A 318 7.91 -9.93 15.86
C ASP A 318 8.89 -10.99 15.29
N ARG A 319 8.53 -11.62 14.17
CA ARG A 319 9.35 -12.70 13.58
C ARG A 319 10.66 -12.20 13.00
N LEU A 320 10.68 -10.99 12.47
CA LEU A 320 11.90 -10.32 11.98
C LEU A 320 12.69 -9.63 13.11
N GLY A 321 12.12 -9.50 14.31
CA GLY A 321 12.76 -8.80 15.43
C GLY A 321 12.99 -7.31 15.15
N LEU A 322 12.04 -6.64 14.46
CA LEU A 322 12.20 -5.23 14.04
C LEU A 322 12.21 -4.23 15.21
N SER A 323 11.75 -4.65 16.38
CA SER A 323 11.76 -3.83 17.60
C SER A 323 12.93 -4.14 18.53
N SER A 324 13.97 -4.81 18.07
CA SER A 324 15.09 -5.26 18.92
C SER A 324 16.02 -4.14 19.41
N VAL A 325 16.17 -3.06 18.64
CA VAL A 325 17.02 -1.90 18.99
C VAL A 325 16.22 -0.63 19.22
N ALA A 326 15.11 -0.47 18.55
CA ALA A 326 14.15 0.63 18.73
C ALA A 326 12.74 0.12 18.41
N GLN A 327 11.75 0.71 19.01
CA GLN A 327 10.36 0.32 18.74
C GLN A 327 10.02 0.57 17.27
N PHE A 328 9.52 -0.44 16.57
CA PHE A 328 8.97 -0.29 15.23
C PHE A 328 7.51 0.18 15.32
N THR A 329 7.24 1.39 14.87
CA THR A 329 5.91 1.99 14.83
C THR A 329 5.38 1.92 13.40
N PRO A 330 4.40 1.04 13.08
CA PRO A 330 3.90 0.87 11.70
C PRO A 330 3.46 2.18 11.05
N GLN A 331 2.76 3.05 11.78
CA GLN A 331 2.26 4.34 11.29
C GLN A 331 3.36 5.32 10.88
N GLU A 332 4.57 5.17 11.42
CA GLU A 332 5.73 6.01 11.12
C GLU A 332 6.65 5.40 10.07
N LYS A 333 6.63 4.07 9.91
CA LYS A 333 7.56 3.31 9.08
C LYS A 333 6.97 2.79 7.78
N ILE A 334 5.66 2.51 7.73
CA ILE A 334 4.99 2.02 6.53
C ILE A 334 4.50 3.21 5.71
N ILE A 335 4.94 3.27 4.44
CA ILE A 335 4.64 4.40 3.56
C ILE A 335 3.14 4.60 3.41
N GLU A 336 2.41 3.53 3.12
CA GLU A 336 0.96 3.57 2.91
C GLU A 336 0.22 4.10 4.15
N TYR A 337 0.68 3.76 5.35
CA TYR A 337 0.07 4.27 6.59
C TYR A 337 0.39 5.74 6.85
N LYS A 338 1.58 6.21 6.46
CA LYS A 338 1.95 7.64 6.57
C LYS A 338 1.14 8.53 5.63
N VAL A 339 0.72 8.01 4.49
CA VAL A 339 -0.03 8.76 3.46
C VAL A 339 -1.51 8.42 3.44
N ALA A 340 -1.98 7.58 4.37
CA ALA A 340 -3.39 7.27 4.50
C ALA A 340 -4.16 8.57 4.79
N GLU A 341 -5.04 8.94 3.86
CA GLU A 341 -6.06 9.93 4.14
C GLU A 341 -7.05 9.34 5.16
N PRO A 342 -7.73 10.18 5.94
CA PRO A 342 -8.84 9.69 6.77
C PRO A 342 -9.79 8.83 5.91
N PRO A 343 -10.38 7.78 6.48
CA PRO A 343 -11.13 6.78 5.74
C PRO A 343 -12.16 7.45 4.80
N LYS A 344 -12.17 7.01 3.55
CA LYS A 344 -13.17 7.41 2.55
C LYS A 344 -14.56 6.82 2.83
N GLU A 345 -14.73 6.19 3.96
CA GLU A 345 -15.96 5.60 4.45
C GLU A 345 -16.53 6.49 5.56
N PRO A 346 -17.21 7.59 5.21
CA PRO A 346 -17.69 8.55 6.19
C PRO A 346 -18.70 7.95 7.16
N LEU A 347 -19.48 6.93 6.77
CA LEU A 347 -20.46 6.27 7.61
C LEU A 347 -19.87 5.08 8.37
N ALA A 348 -19.17 4.17 7.66
CA ALA A 348 -18.56 2.99 8.28
C ALA A 348 -17.42 3.35 9.25
N GLY A 349 -16.77 4.49 9.06
CA GLY A 349 -15.75 5.04 9.97
C GLY A 349 -16.30 5.77 11.21
N MET A 350 -17.60 5.97 11.32
CA MET A 350 -18.22 6.61 12.49
C MET A 350 -18.19 5.71 13.73
N THR A 351 -18.29 6.33 14.91
CA THR A 351 -18.65 5.54 16.10
C THR A 351 -20.07 4.98 15.94
N VAL A 352 -20.37 3.87 16.62
CA VAL A 352 -21.74 3.30 16.59
C VAL A 352 -22.78 4.34 17.00
N ARG A 353 -22.45 5.21 17.99
CA ARG A 353 -23.32 6.31 18.42
C ARG A 353 -23.59 7.27 17.27
N ASP A 354 -22.52 7.78 16.67
CA ASP A 354 -22.61 8.80 15.62
C ASP A 354 -23.36 8.28 14.39
N PHE A 355 -23.13 7.01 14.03
CA PHE A 355 -23.83 6.35 12.93
C PHE A 355 -25.35 6.21 13.19
N ILE A 356 -25.74 5.85 14.43
CA ILE A 356 -27.16 5.76 14.82
C ILE A 356 -27.80 7.16 14.80
N GLU A 357 -27.10 8.18 15.33
CA GLU A 357 -27.57 9.56 15.35
C GLU A 357 -27.69 10.13 13.92
N GLU A 358 -26.76 9.79 13.02
CA GLU A 358 -26.82 10.20 11.61
C GLU A 358 -28.03 9.56 10.89
N ILE A 359 -28.31 8.26 11.12
CA ILE A 359 -29.54 7.62 10.60
C ILE A 359 -30.80 8.31 11.14
N ALA A 360 -30.79 8.75 12.40
CA ALA A 360 -31.90 9.43 13.03
C ALA A 360 -32.05 10.89 12.60
N SER A 361 -31.07 11.44 11.88
CA SER A 361 -31.07 12.82 11.45
C SER A 361 -32.16 13.13 10.40
N ARG A 362 -32.45 14.42 10.20
CA ARG A 362 -33.37 14.87 9.15
C ARG A 362 -32.67 14.90 7.78
N SER A 363 -32.06 13.77 7.40
CA SER A 363 -31.38 13.58 6.12
C SER A 363 -32.09 12.52 5.28
N SER A 364 -31.98 12.62 3.95
CA SER A 364 -32.50 11.60 3.04
C SER A 364 -31.57 10.38 2.89
N ALA A 365 -30.33 10.50 3.34
CA ALA A 365 -29.31 9.46 3.44
C ALA A 365 -28.34 9.83 4.58
N PRO A 366 -27.80 8.84 5.35
CA PRO A 366 -28.04 7.39 5.22
C PRO A 366 -29.46 6.98 5.58
N GLY A 367 -29.92 5.87 5.01
CA GLY A 367 -31.27 5.34 5.20
C GLY A 367 -31.29 3.82 5.39
N GLY A 368 -32.37 3.21 4.91
CA GLY A 368 -32.63 1.77 5.03
C GLY A 368 -31.56 0.89 4.36
N GLY A 369 -30.97 1.33 3.24
CA GLY A 369 -29.96 0.56 2.51
C GLY A 369 -28.64 0.50 3.26
N SER A 370 -28.10 1.65 3.70
CA SER A 370 -26.91 1.71 4.55
C SER A 370 -27.09 0.93 5.86
N SER A 371 -28.27 1.05 6.49
CA SER A 371 -28.63 0.30 7.69
C SER A 371 -28.65 -1.21 7.43
N SER A 372 -29.21 -1.64 6.29
CA SER A 372 -29.30 -3.06 5.91
C SER A 372 -27.91 -3.67 5.69
N ALA A 373 -27.01 -2.93 5.03
CA ALA A 373 -25.62 -3.34 4.85
C ALA A 373 -24.89 -3.50 6.21
N ALA A 374 -25.08 -2.54 7.12
CA ALA A 374 -24.49 -2.59 8.47
C ALA A 374 -25.01 -3.80 9.27
N ILE A 375 -26.34 -4.05 9.22
CA ILE A 375 -26.96 -5.18 9.91
C ILE A 375 -26.48 -6.51 9.35
N ALA A 376 -26.37 -6.64 8.01
CA ALA A 376 -25.84 -7.82 7.36
C ALA A 376 -24.36 -8.07 7.75
N ALA A 377 -23.53 -7.02 7.75
CA ALA A 377 -22.14 -7.12 8.17
C ALA A 377 -22.00 -7.61 9.62
N ILE A 378 -22.84 -7.10 10.54
CA ILE A 378 -22.91 -7.56 11.94
C ILE A 378 -23.28 -9.04 12.00
N GLY A 379 -24.25 -9.47 11.18
CA GLY A 379 -24.68 -10.87 11.13
C GLY A 379 -23.54 -11.82 10.76
N VAL A 380 -22.80 -11.50 9.71
CA VAL A 380 -21.62 -12.29 9.27
C VAL A 380 -20.49 -12.22 10.30
N ALA A 381 -20.25 -11.04 10.89
CA ALA A 381 -19.21 -10.84 11.90
C ALA A 381 -19.44 -11.71 13.15
N LEU A 382 -20.68 -11.84 13.63
CA LEU A 382 -21.03 -12.75 14.74
C LEU A 382 -20.70 -14.20 14.41
N GLY A 383 -21.02 -14.67 13.20
CA GLY A 383 -20.61 -16.00 12.75
C GLY A 383 -19.10 -16.19 12.72
N SER A 384 -18.37 -15.20 12.18
CA SER A 384 -16.90 -15.18 12.16
C SER A 384 -16.32 -15.20 13.57
N MET A 385 -16.86 -14.40 14.48
CA MET A 385 -16.46 -14.35 15.90
C MET A 385 -16.59 -15.73 16.56
N VAL A 386 -17.76 -16.36 16.47
CA VAL A 386 -17.99 -17.66 17.12
C VAL A 386 -17.08 -18.73 16.54
N ALA A 387 -16.86 -18.73 15.23
CA ALA A 387 -15.91 -19.64 14.58
C ALA A 387 -14.49 -19.45 15.12
N LYS A 388 -14.01 -18.21 15.20
CA LYS A 388 -12.68 -17.87 15.73
C LYS A 388 -12.53 -18.20 17.22
N LEU A 389 -13.54 -17.94 18.05
CA LEU A 389 -13.54 -18.28 19.48
C LEU A 389 -13.57 -19.80 19.74
N THR A 390 -14.13 -20.58 18.80
CA THR A 390 -14.18 -22.04 18.92
C THR A 390 -12.88 -22.68 18.44
N HIS A 391 -12.22 -22.08 17.46
CA HIS A 391 -10.98 -22.57 16.88
C HIS A 391 -9.84 -22.59 17.91
N GLY A 392 -9.01 -23.63 17.91
CA GLY A 392 -7.86 -23.79 18.81
C GLY A 392 -8.24 -24.23 20.24
N VAL A 393 -9.52 -24.35 20.56
CA VAL A 393 -9.97 -24.83 21.87
C VAL A 393 -9.99 -26.35 21.90
N ARG A 394 -9.20 -26.98 22.79
CA ARG A 394 -9.03 -28.43 22.92
C ARG A 394 -10.37 -29.21 22.99
N LYS A 395 -11.36 -28.66 23.67
CA LYS A 395 -12.72 -29.24 23.80
C LYS A 395 -13.41 -29.40 22.43
N PHE A 396 -13.06 -28.57 21.44
CA PHE A 396 -13.66 -28.52 20.11
C PHE A 396 -12.71 -28.97 19.01
N GLU A 397 -11.70 -29.79 19.32
CA GLU A 397 -10.68 -30.25 18.39
C GLU A 397 -11.28 -30.92 17.13
N ARG A 398 -12.39 -31.66 17.28
CA ARG A 398 -13.11 -32.27 16.15
C ARG A 398 -13.78 -31.26 15.21
N ALA A 399 -14.02 -30.04 15.66
CA ALA A 399 -14.60 -28.97 14.86
C ALA A 399 -13.57 -28.25 13.97
N GLN A 400 -12.27 -28.32 14.32
CA GLN A 400 -11.20 -27.57 13.66
C GLN A 400 -11.23 -27.66 12.12
N PRO A 401 -11.28 -28.87 11.49
CA PRO A 401 -11.23 -28.96 10.02
C PRO A 401 -12.43 -28.31 9.31
N HIS A 402 -13.55 -28.14 10.02
CA HIS A 402 -14.75 -27.46 9.51
C HIS A 402 -14.61 -25.95 9.66
N LEU A 403 -14.12 -25.50 10.82
CA LEU A 403 -13.97 -24.06 11.13
C LEU A 403 -12.88 -23.40 10.28
N GLU A 404 -11.76 -24.07 10.06
CA GLU A 404 -10.65 -23.60 9.21
C GLU A 404 -11.10 -23.25 7.79
N LYS A 405 -12.11 -23.93 7.26
CA LYS A 405 -12.65 -23.66 5.93
C LYS A 405 -13.54 -22.42 5.87
N VAL A 406 -14.28 -22.15 6.94
CA VAL A 406 -15.33 -21.12 6.91
C VAL A 406 -14.86 -19.79 7.52
N ILE A 407 -13.87 -19.78 8.41
CA ILE A 407 -13.34 -18.55 9.01
C ILE A 407 -12.83 -17.56 7.95
N PRO A 408 -11.99 -17.96 6.96
CA PRO A 408 -11.53 -17.04 5.93
C PRO A 408 -12.69 -16.45 5.11
N VAL A 409 -13.69 -17.28 4.80
CA VAL A 409 -14.86 -16.87 4.01
C VAL A 409 -15.69 -15.84 4.77
N LEU A 410 -16.04 -16.12 6.02
CA LEU A 410 -16.83 -15.20 6.86
C LEU A 410 -16.07 -13.90 7.14
N HIS A 411 -14.75 -13.98 7.32
CA HIS A 411 -13.91 -12.81 7.49
C HIS A 411 -13.92 -11.91 6.24
N ASP A 412 -13.70 -12.49 5.05
CA ASP A 412 -13.71 -11.76 3.77
C ASP A 412 -15.08 -11.13 3.49
N LEU A 413 -16.17 -11.86 3.72
CA LEU A 413 -17.53 -11.35 3.54
C LEU A 413 -17.86 -10.20 4.48
N THR A 414 -17.41 -10.25 5.74
CA THR A 414 -17.53 -9.13 6.67
C THR A 414 -16.87 -7.88 6.10
N ARG A 415 -15.63 -8.01 5.60
CA ARG A 415 -14.87 -6.89 5.00
C ARG A 415 -15.51 -6.35 3.73
N ARG A 416 -16.19 -7.17 2.94
CA ARG A 416 -16.89 -6.74 1.72
C ARG A 416 -18.22 -6.05 2.02
N LEU A 417 -18.89 -6.40 3.10
CA LEU A 417 -20.16 -5.80 3.49
C LEU A 417 -19.99 -4.41 4.13
N ILE A 418 -18.90 -4.15 4.83
CA ILE A 418 -18.64 -2.85 5.46
C ILE A 418 -18.68 -1.69 4.46
N PRO A 419 -17.97 -1.72 3.32
CA PRO A 419 -18.04 -0.65 2.33
C PRO A 419 -19.41 -0.43 1.70
N MET A 420 -20.29 -1.43 1.75
CA MET A 420 -21.67 -1.30 1.21
C MET A 420 -22.50 -0.29 2.00
N ILE A 421 -22.13 0.01 3.26
CA ILE A 421 -22.76 1.03 4.09
C ILE A 421 -22.68 2.40 3.41
N ASP A 422 -21.48 2.77 2.95
CA ASP A 422 -21.21 4.05 2.28
C ASP A 422 -21.61 4.04 0.80
N ALA A 423 -21.48 2.87 0.15
CA ALA A 423 -21.84 2.69 -1.25
C ALA A 423 -23.32 2.99 -1.50
N ASP A 424 -24.22 2.60 -0.59
CA ASP A 424 -25.67 2.87 -0.69
C ASP A 424 -25.95 4.38 -0.71
N THR A 425 -25.39 5.12 0.23
CA THR A 425 -25.51 6.59 0.26
C THR A 425 -24.90 7.25 -0.97
N SER A 426 -23.76 6.75 -1.45
CA SER A 426 -23.10 7.27 -2.65
C SER A 426 -23.95 7.06 -3.90
N ALA A 427 -24.55 5.86 -4.07
CA ALA A 427 -25.44 5.55 -5.17
C ALA A 427 -26.71 6.43 -5.17
N PHE A 428 -27.30 6.66 -4.00
CA PHE A 428 -28.41 7.60 -3.83
C PHE A 428 -28.02 9.03 -4.23
N ASN A 429 -26.86 9.50 -3.83
CA ASN A 429 -26.36 10.82 -4.18
C ASN A 429 -26.20 11.00 -5.70
N LEU A 430 -25.77 9.98 -6.45
CA LEU A 430 -25.70 10.02 -7.92
C LEU A 430 -27.08 10.25 -8.56
N TYR A 431 -28.13 9.63 -8.05
CA TYR A 431 -29.50 9.89 -8.49
C TYR A 431 -29.93 11.32 -8.18
N MET A 432 -29.65 11.81 -6.96
CA MET A 432 -29.96 13.18 -6.53
C MET A 432 -29.21 14.24 -7.35
N GLU A 433 -27.98 13.97 -7.78
CA GLU A 433 -27.26 14.83 -8.73
C GLU A 433 -28.02 14.96 -10.04
N GLY A 434 -28.51 13.85 -10.59
CA GLY A 434 -29.37 13.86 -11.78
C GLY A 434 -30.62 14.69 -11.60
N LEU A 435 -31.30 14.57 -10.45
CA LEU A 435 -32.48 15.37 -10.12
C LEU A 435 -32.24 16.88 -10.09
N ARG A 436 -31.04 17.31 -9.68
CA ARG A 436 -30.65 18.72 -9.58
C ARG A 436 -30.17 19.33 -10.90
N MET A 437 -29.97 18.54 -11.95
CA MET A 437 -29.52 19.04 -13.26
C MET A 437 -30.55 20.00 -13.89
N PRO A 438 -30.09 20.95 -14.72
CA PRO A 438 -30.96 21.83 -15.50
C PRO A 438 -31.96 21.07 -16.36
N LYS A 439 -33.12 21.68 -16.63
CA LYS A 439 -34.26 21.06 -17.40
C LYS A 439 -34.96 22.04 -18.35
N ALA A 440 -34.29 23.15 -18.70
CA ALA A 440 -34.91 24.20 -19.52
C ALA A 440 -34.97 23.80 -21.00
N THR A 441 -33.87 23.25 -21.56
CA THR A 441 -33.81 22.79 -22.97
C THR A 441 -34.12 21.31 -23.12
N GLU A 442 -34.30 20.85 -24.37
CA GLU A 442 -34.52 19.45 -24.71
C GLU A 442 -33.25 18.62 -24.36
N GLU A 443 -32.07 19.13 -24.71
CA GLU A 443 -30.80 18.50 -24.42
C GLU A 443 -30.56 18.38 -22.91
N GLU A 444 -30.86 19.41 -22.14
CA GLU A 444 -30.77 19.38 -20.68
C GLU A 444 -31.69 18.33 -20.07
N ARG A 445 -32.94 18.25 -20.55
CA ARG A 445 -33.92 17.22 -20.10
C ARG A 445 -33.42 15.82 -20.42
N ALA A 446 -32.88 15.58 -21.63
CA ALA A 446 -32.37 14.30 -22.03
C ALA A 446 -31.12 13.90 -21.18
N ALA A 447 -30.17 14.81 -20.97
CA ALA A 447 -29.01 14.56 -20.15
C ALA A 447 -29.38 14.28 -18.68
N ARG A 448 -30.31 15.08 -18.11
CA ARG A 448 -30.85 14.88 -16.77
C ARG A 448 -31.50 13.50 -16.64
N HIS A 449 -32.36 13.14 -17.58
CA HIS A 449 -33.04 11.84 -17.60
C HIS A 449 -32.06 10.67 -17.66
N ALA A 450 -31.07 10.74 -18.56
CA ALA A 450 -30.03 9.71 -18.67
C ALA A 450 -29.23 9.55 -17.36
N LYS A 451 -28.86 10.67 -16.71
CA LYS A 451 -28.14 10.65 -15.42
C LYS A 451 -29.00 10.04 -14.32
N MET A 452 -30.29 10.35 -14.26
CA MET A 452 -31.23 9.77 -13.28
C MET A 452 -31.38 8.25 -13.47
N GLN A 453 -31.56 7.79 -14.72
CA GLN A 453 -31.70 6.35 -15.02
C GLN A 453 -30.41 5.59 -14.68
N ALA A 454 -29.24 6.18 -14.92
CA ALA A 454 -27.97 5.62 -14.51
C ALA A 454 -27.83 5.55 -12.98
N GLY A 455 -28.18 6.63 -12.27
CA GLY A 455 -28.18 6.66 -10.80
C GLY A 455 -29.14 5.64 -10.17
N LEU A 456 -30.31 5.43 -10.76
CA LEU A 456 -31.24 4.38 -10.31
C LEU A 456 -30.68 2.97 -10.48
N LYS A 457 -29.95 2.69 -11.57
CA LYS A 457 -29.29 1.39 -11.77
C LYS A 457 -28.26 1.14 -10.68
N GLU A 458 -27.44 2.14 -10.33
CA GLU A 458 -26.47 2.03 -9.22
C GLU A 458 -27.18 1.83 -7.87
N ALA A 459 -28.24 2.62 -7.60
CA ALA A 459 -29.04 2.51 -6.38
C ALA A 459 -29.76 1.15 -6.23
N ILE A 460 -29.95 0.42 -7.32
CA ILE A 460 -30.45 -0.96 -7.33
C ILE A 460 -29.29 -1.96 -7.17
N GLN A 461 -28.15 -1.70 -7.84
CA GLN A 461 -27.05 -2.63 -7.89
C GLN A 461 -26.35 -2.80 -6.54
N VAL A 462 -26.21 -1.71 -5.75
CA VAL A 462 -25.60 -1.74 -4.43
C VAL A 462 -26.35 -2.65 -3.45
N PRO A 463 -27.67 -2.48 -3.20
CA PRO A 463 -28.39 -3.38 -2.30
C PRO A 463 -28.46 -4.81 -2.85
N LEU A 464 -28.55 -5.04 -4.16
CA LEU A 464 -28.45 -6.38 -4.74
C LEU A 464 -27.09 -7.03 -4.47
N THR A 465 -26.01 -6.26 -4.55
CA THR A 465 -24.66 -6.74 -4.21
C THR A 465 -24.54 -7.07 -2.73
N THR A 466 -25.15 -6.26 -1.86
CA THR A 466 -25.28 -6.55 -0.42
C THR A 466 -25.99 -7.89 -0.19
N MET A 467 -27.09 -8.16 -0.89
CA MET A 467 -27.78 -9.45 -0.83
C MET A 467 -26.89 -10.61 -1.26
N ARG A 468 -26.16 -10.48 -2.39
CA ARG A 468 -25.23 -11.50 -2.90
C ARG A 468 -24.11 -11.83 -1.91
N PHE A 469 -23.48 -10.82 -1.33
CA PHE A 469 -22.41 -11.04 -0.32
C PHE A 469 -22.99 -11.68 0.93
N SER A 470 -24.16 -11.28 1.37
CA SER A 470 -24.85 -11.85 2.52
C SER A 470 -25.24 -13.30 2.28
N ASP A 471 -25.74 -13.63 1.10
CA ASP A 471 -26.16 -15.00 0.73
C ASP A 471 -24.98 -16.00 0.79
N ASN A 472 -23.78 -15.57 0.41
CA ASN A 472 -22.58 -16.40 0.49
C ASN A 472 -22.13 -16.73 1.93
N ALA A 473 -22.73 -16.11 2.95
CA ALA A 473 -22.37 -16.37 4.35
C ALA A 473 -23.15 -17.55 4.96
N TRP A 474 -24.27 -17.95 4.38
CA TRP A 474 -25.18 -18.95 4.98
C TRP A 474 -24.51 -20.29 5.24
N ASP A 475 -23.77 -20.83 4.26
CA ASP A 475 -23.09 -22.10 4.41
C ASP A 475 -22.06 -22.05 5.56
N GLY A 476 -21.36 -20.93 5.70
CA GLY A 476 -20.44 -20.67 6.80
C GLY A 476 -21.14 -20.62 8.15
N LEU A 477 -22.25 -19.87 8.25
CA LEU A 477 -23.06 -19.79 9.47
C LEU A 477 -23.62 -21.17 9.86
N ALA A 478 -24.12 -21.96 8.90
CA ALA A 478 -24.61 -23.30 9.17
C ALA A 478 -23.54 -24.24 9.72
N VAL A 479 -22.31 -24.18 9.21
CA VAL A 479 -21.16 -24.89 9.77
C VAL A 479 -20.89 -24.45 11.20
N VAL A 480 -20.88 -23.15 11.46
CA VAL A 480 -20.66 -22.61 12.81
C VAL A 480 -21.81 -22.99 13.76
N ALA A 481 -23.04 -23.02 13.27
CA ALA A 481 -24.19 -23.47 14.04
C ALA A 481 -24.05 -24.96 14.45
N ARG A 482 -23.50 -25.82 13.58
CA ARG A 482 -23.30 -27.26 13.86
C ARG A 482 -22.09 -27.53 14.75
N HIS A 483 -21.01 -26.80 14.57
CA HIS A 483 -19.69 -27.13 15.14
C HIS A 483 -19.14 -26.09 16.14
N GLY A 484 -19.72 -24.90 16.20
CA GLY A 484 -19.29 -23.82 17.10
C GLY A 484 -19.53 -24.14 18.57
N ASN A 485 -18.93 -23.34 19.45
CA ASN A 485 -19.12 -23.45 20.89
C ASN A 485 -20.61 -23.29 21.27
N PRO A 486 -21.25 -24.27 21.91
CA PRO A 486 -22.65 -24.17 22.33
C PRO A 486 -22.93 -22.97 23.27
N ALA A 487 -21.94 -22.52 24.03
CA ALA A 487 -22.08 -21.32 24.89
C ALA A 487 -22.30 -20.02 24.08
N SER A 488 -21.95 -20.01 22.79
CA SER A 488 -22.18 -18.90 21.85
C SER A 488 -23.41 -19.12 20.95
N ALA A 489 -24.32 -19.99 21.32
CA ALA A 489 -25.54 -20.28 20.54
C ALA A 489 -26.38 -19.02 20.28
N SER A 490 -26.51 -18.14 21.28
CA SER A 490 -27.24 -16.87 21.15
C SER A 490 -26.61 -15.94 20.11
N ASP A 491 -25.27 -15.90 20.04
CA ASP A 491 -24.57 -15.06 19.06
C ASP A 491 -24.86 -15.51 17.62
N ILE A 492 -24.93 -16.83 17.38
CA ILE A 492 -25.28 -17.37 16.06
C ILE A 492 -26.76 -17.12 15.73
N GLN A 493 -27.66 -17.22 16.71
CA GLN A 493 -29.08 -16.91 16.51
C GLN A 493 -29.26 -15.43 16.13
N VAL A 494 -28.61 -14.52 16.85
CA VAL A 494 -28.61 -13.10 16.54
C VAL A 494 -27.97 -12.86 15.17
N GLY A 495 -26.84 -13.52 14.88
CA GLY A 495 -26.15 -13.42 13.61
C GLY A 495 -27.01 -13.85 12.40
N ALA A 496 -27.71 -14.98 12.50
CA ALA A 496 -28.62 -15.47 11.47
C ALA A 496 -29.81 -14.50 11.24
N ARG A 497 -30.43 -14.02 12.32
CA ARG A 497 -31.52 -13.03 12.22
C ARG A 497 -31.05 -11.68 11.69
N ALA A 498 -29.88 -11.20 12.09
CA ALA A 498 -29.32 -9.98 11.55
C ALA A 498 -29.05 -10.11 10.05
N LEU A 499 -28.47 -11.23 9.60
CA LEU A 499 -28.20 -11.48 8.19
C LEU A 499 -29.48 -11.54 7.37
N GLU A 500 -30.51 -12.26 7.83
CA GLU A 500 -31.83 -12.30 7.21
C GLU A 500 -32.44 -10.90 7.11
N THR A 501 -32.42 -10.13 8.20
CA THR A 501 -32.93 -8.75 8.24
C THR A 501 -32.17 -7.85 7.28
N GLY A 502 -30.84 -7.98 7.18
CA GLY A 502 -30.02 -7.23 6.24
C GLY A 502 -30.38 -7.53 4.79
N ILE A 503 -30.57 -8.81 4.44
CA ILE A 503 -31.00 -9.23 3.10
C ILE A 503 -32.41 -8.70 2.80
N TRP A 504 -33.36 -8.84 3.73
CA TRP A 504 -34.72 -8.34 3.59
C TRP A 504 -34.74 -6.81 3.38
N GLY A 505 -33.97 -6.06 4.18
CA GLY A 505 -33.89 -4.61 4.06
C GLY A 505 -33.25 -4.17 2.74
N ALA A 506 -32.19 -4.85 2.28
CA ALA A 506 -31.59 -4.62 0.97
C ALA A 506 -32.59 -4.92 -0.17
N TYR A 507 -33.37 -5.99 -0.06
CA TYR A 507 -34.45 -6.31 -0.99
C TYR A 507 -35.48 -5.16 -1.09
N GLN A 508 -35.93 -4.57 0.04
CA GLN A 508 -36.83 -3.43 0.04
C GLN A 508 -36.22 -2.22 -0.67
N ASN A 509 -34.90 -2.01 -0.57
CA ASN A 509 -34.21 -0.94 -1.28
C ASN A 509 -34.11 -1.24 -2.80
N VAL A 510 -33.93 -2.48 -3.21
CA VAL A 510 -34.06 -2.87 -4.62
C VAL A 510 -35.42 -2.49 -5.15
N LEU A 511 -36.52 -2.87 -4.45
CA LEU A 511 -37.88 -2.62 -4.88
C LEU A 511 -38.21 -1.13 -5.00
N ILE A 512 -37.82 -0.31 -4.02
CA ILE A 512 -38.19 1.12 -4.04
C ILE A 512 -37.48 1.84 -5.18
N ASN A 513 -36.23 1.50 -5.46
CA ASN A 513 -35.43 2.11 -6.53
C ASN A 513 -35.86 1.66 -7.94
N MET A 514 -36.52 0.51 -8.06
CA MET A 514 -37.09 0.04 -9.34
C MET A 514 -38.27 0.85 -9.82
N ARG A 515 -38.98 1.56 -8.97
CA ARG A 515 -40.26 2.22 -9.32
C ARG A 515 -40.13 3.20 -10.47
N GLU A 516 -39.04 3.98 -10.48
CA GLU A 516 -38.79 5.03 -11.47
C GLU A 516 -37.81 4.60 -12.58
N LEU A 517 -37.30 3.38 -12.54
CA LEU A 517 -36.45 2.84 -13.60
C LEU A 517 -37.31 2.41 -14.80
N GLU A 518 -36.91 2.75 -16.02
CA GLU A 518 -37.63 2.46 -17.26
C GLU A 518 -37.20 1.16 -17.95
N ASP A 519 -36.02 0.60 -17.61
CA ASP A 519 -35.48 -0.62 -18.20
C ASP A 519 -36.20 -1.87 -17.66
N GLU A 520 -37.33 -2.22 -18.29
CA GLU A 520 -38.18 -3.33 -17.87
C GLU A 520 -37.47 -4.70 -17.94
N ARG A 521 -36.53 -4.86 -18.87
CA ARG A 521 -35.73 -6.09 -18.95
C ARG A 521 -34.83 -6.24 -17.74
N TYR A 522 -34.09 -5.18 -17.42
CA TYR A 522 -33.20 -5.13 -16.25
C TYR A 522 -34.00 -5.32 -14.95
N LYS A 523 -35.17 -4.66 -14.81
CA LYS A 523 -36.06 -4.85 -13.65
C LYS A 523 -36.40 -6.32 -13.44
N LYS A 524 -36.85 -7.00 -14.52
CA LYS A 524 -37.24 -8.40 -14.46
C LYS A 524 -36.09 -9.32 -14.06
N GLU A 525 -34.92 -9.10 -14.63
CA GLU A 525 -33.71 -9.89 -14.32
C GLU A 525 -33.31 -9.72 -12.85
N VAL A 526 -33.22 -8.48 -12.36
CA VAL A 526 -32.87 -8.16 -10.98
C VAL A 526 -33.89 -8.66 -9.97
N LEU A 527 -35.18 -8.50 -10.27
CA LEU A 527 -36.27 -8.92 -9.36
C LEU A 527 -36.24 -10.45 -9.18
N ALA A 528 -36.09 -11.20 -10.27
CA ALA A 528 -36.03 -12.65 -10.20
C ALA A 528 -34.85 -13.15 -9.33
N GLU A 529 -33.69 -12.48 -9.41
CA GLU A 529 -32.55 -12.81 -8.57
C GLU A 529 -32.79 -12.39 -7.09
N ALA A 530 -33.31 -11.19 -6.87
CA ALA A 530 -33.58 -10.69 -5.53
C ALA A 530 -34.62 -11.55 -4.78
N ASP A 531 -35.68 -11.98 -5.48
CA ASP A 531 -36.70 -12.89 -4.93
C ASP A 531 -36.07 -14.23 -4.49
N LEU A 532 -35.19 -14.79 -5.33
CA LEU A 532 -34.47 -16.04 -5.00
C LEU A 532 -33.58 -15.88 -3.75
N LEU A 533 -32.84 -14.78 -3.68
CA LEU A 533 -31.95 -14.50 -2.54
C LEU A 533 -32.75 -14.28 -1.25
N LEU A 534 -33.89 -13.62 -1.32
CA LEU A 534 -34.77 -13.42 -0.15
C LEU A 534 -35.37 -14.74 0.33
N ALA A 535 -35.93 -15.55 -0.56
CA ALA A 535 -36.52 -16.84 -0.22
C ALA A 535 -35.47 -17.78 0.42
N ARG A 536 -34.25 -17.80 -0.15
CA ARG A 536 -33.15 -18.56 0.43
C ARG A 536 -32.73 -18.05 1.80
N ALA A 537 -32.75 -16.75 2.03
CA ALA A 537 -32.42 -16.17 3.33
C ALA A 537 -33.39 -16.61 4.44
N GLU A 538 -34.67 -16.62 4.14
CA GLU A 538 -35.72 -17.09 5.06
C GLU A 538 -35.54 -18.58 5.41
N GLU A 539 -35.28 -19.42 4.39
CA GLU A 539 -35.05 -20.86 4.55
C GLU A 539 -33.77 -21.13 5.39
N GLN A 540 -32.66 -20.50 5.04
CA GLN A 540 -31.37 -20.71 5.71
C GLN A 540 -31.37 -20.19 7.15
N CYS A 541 -32.02 -19.07 7.41
CA CYS A 541 -32.20 -18.57 8.78
C CYS A 541 -32.98 -19.57 9.62
N ALA A 542 -34.11 -20.08 9.11
CA ALA A 542 -34.91 -21.08 9.80
C ALA A 542 -34.13 -22.39 10.08
N GLU A 543 -33.36 -22.87 9.09
CA GLU A 543 -32.48 -24.04 9.25
C GLU A 543 -31.46 -23.84 10.36
N ILE A 544 -30.74 -22.71 10.38
CA ILE A 544 -29.73 -22.41 11.39
C ILE A 544 -30.34 -22.37 12.79
N LEU A 545 -31.49 -21.74 12.95
CA LEU A 545 -32.20 -21.68 14.23
C LEU A 545 -32.65 -23.07 14.68
N ALA A 546 -33.10 -23.94 13.76
CA ALA A 546 -33.47 -25.32 14.06
C ALA A 546 -32.24 -26.16 14.49
N ILE A 547 -31.10 -26.00 13.81
CA ILE A 547 -29.84 -26.65 14.20
C ILE A 547 -29.47 -26.30 15.64
N ILE A 548 -29.56 -25.03 16.00
CA ILE A 548 -29.21 -24.56 17.37
C ILE A 548 -30.21 -25.08 18.41
N ALA A 549 -31.49 -25.08 18.09
CA ALA A 549 -32.54 -25.59 18.98
C ALA A 549 -32.43 -27.10 19.25
N GLY A 550 -31.84 -27.85 18.33
CA GLY A 550 -31.62 -29.30 18.44
C GLY A 550 -30.32 -29.70 19.16
N ARG A 551 -29.49 -28.75 19.57
CA ARG A 551 -28.21 -28.98 20.29
C ARG A 551 -28.37 -28.88 21.79
#